data_ccf8cbbad8cd9a159407a53c2765f1c6
#
_entry.id   ccf8cbbad8cd9a159407a53c2765f1c6
#
_cell.length_a   1.000
_cell.length_b   1.000
_cell.length_c   1.000
_cell.angle_alpha   90.00
_cell.angle_beta   90.00
_cell.angle_gamma   90.00
#
_symmetry.space_group_name_H-M   'P 1'
#
loop_
_entity.id
_entity.type
_entity.pdbx_description
1 polymer ?
#
loop_
_entity_poly.entity_id
_entity_poly.type
_entity_poly.pdbx_seq_one_letter_code
_entity_poly.pdbx_strand_id
1 'polypeptide(L)'
;AYSSMAKGEPLKIYYPASGTVVNPRPAMILKTAPNMDNAKAFVDFLLSEDAQKLVADAYLLPGRSDVQCENRTNLSDIPQIPTDWTKMMGVASDTAAKLNSLCK
;
A
#
# COMPACT_ATOMS: atom_id res chain seq x y z
N ALA A 1 11.48 1.72 -4.71
CA ALA A 1 12.82 1.42 -4.17
C ALA A 1 13.18 -0.06 -4.37
N TYR A 2 12.40 -1.05 -3.86
CA TYR A 2 12.74 -2.47 -4.02
C TYR A 2 12.89 -2.91 -5.48
N SER A 3 12.02 -2.45 -6.37
CA SER A 3 12.14 -2.72 -7.81
C SER A 3 13.44 -2.18 -8.42
N SER A 4 13.91 -1.01 -7.97
CA SER A 4 15.19 -0.43 -8.40
C SER A 4 16.38 -1.20 -7.81
N MET A 5 16.29 -1.60 -6.54
CA MET A 5 17.31 -2.44 -5.90
C MET A 5 17.48 -3.78 -6.63
N ALA A 6 16.38 -4.40 -7.07
CA ALA A 6 16.42 -5.64 -7.84
C ALA A 6 17.09 -5.48 -9.23
N LYS A 7 17.14 -4.25 -9.75
CA LYS A 7 17.87 -3.90 -10.99
C LYS A 7 19.33 -3.53 -10.75
N GLY A 8 19.82 -3.68 -9.50
CA GLY A 8 21.22 -3.41 -9.14
C GLY A 8 21.52 -1.95 -8.79
N GLU A 9 20.50 -1.11 -8.61
CA GLU A 9 20.74 0.27 -8.16
C GLU A 9 21.22 0.30 -6.69
N PRO A 10 22.20 1.14 -6.34
CA PRO A 10 22.77 1.21 -5.00
C PRO A 10 21.86 1.96 -4.02
N LEU A 11 20.68 1.41 -3.78
CA LEU A 11 19.67 1.98 -2.88
C LEU A 11 19.55 1.12 -1.61
N LYS A 12 19.21 1.76 -0.50
CA LYS A 12 18.87 1.09 0.75
C LYS A 12 17.59 1.69 1.32
N ILE A 13 16.70 0.83 1.81
CA ILE A 13 15.48 1.26 2.50
C ILE A 13 15.74 1.25 3.99
N TYR A 14 15.35 2.32 4.66
CA TYR A 14 15.39 2.46 6.10
C TYR A 14 13.99 2.71 6.63
N TYR A 15 13.59 1.93 7.62
CA TYR A 15 12.35 2.11 8.36
C TYR A 15 12.67 2.70 9.72
N PRO A 16 12.22 3.95 10.03
CA PRO A 16 12.49 4.57 11.33
C PRO A 16 11.85 3.78 12.47
N ALA A 17 12.56 3.63 13.57
CA ALA A 17 12.03 2.97 14.78
C ALA A 17 10.82 3.72 15.36
N SER A 18 10.71 5.02 15.12
CA SER A 18 9.54 5.85 15.48
C SER A 18 8.30 5.51 14.66
N GLY A 19 8.43 4.71 13.62
CA GLY A 19 7.36 4.29 12.75
C GLY A 19 7.27 5.05 11.44
N THR A 20 6.53 4.47 10.51
CA THR A 20 6.19 5.07 9.22
C THR A 20 4.70 4.91 8.93
N VAL A 21 4.17 5.73 8.02
CA VAL A 21 2.80 5.58 7.55
C VAL A 21 2.76 4.55 6.41
N VAL A 22 1.98 3.50 6.59
CA VAL A 22 1.69 2.53 5.53
C VAL A 22 0.40 2.94 4.85
N ASN A 23 0.49 3.37 3.59
CA ASN A 23 -0.67 3.82 2.83
C ASN A 23 -1.34 2.64 2.13
N PRO A 24 -2.60 2.27 2.48
CA PRO A 24 -3.31 1.19 1.82
C PRO A 24 -3.70 1.59 0.40
N ARG A 25 -3.80 0.59 -0.48
CA ARG A 25 -4.39 0.73 -1.81
C ARG A 25 -5.75 0.05 -1.80
N PRO A 26 -6.85 0.81 -1.66
CA PRO A 26 -8.19 0.23 -1.59
C PRO A 26 -8.66 -0.25 -2.97
N ALA A 27 -9.44 -1.33 -2.98
CA ALA A 27 -10.25 -1.74 -4.11
C ALA A 27 -11.73 -1.55 -3.74
N MET A 28 -12.58 -1.18 -4.71
CA MET A 28 -14.01 -1.02 -4.49
C MET A 28 -14.80 -1.47 -5.71
N ILE A 29 -16.01 -1.96 -5.46
CA ILE A 29 -16.99 -2.27 -6.51
C ILE A 29 -18.01 -1.13 -6.54
N LEU A 30 -18.16 -0.48 -7.68
CA LEU A 30 -19.17 0.57 -7.85
C LEU A 30 -20.57 -0.05 -7.89
N LYS A 31 -21.55 0.60 -7.27
CA LYS A 31 -22.97 0.16 -7.30
C LYS A 31 -23.52 0.06 -8.73
N THR A 32 -22.97 0.86 -9.65
CA THR A 32 -23.35 0.93 -11.05
C THR A 32 -22.54 -0.01 -11.95
N ALA A 33 -21.76 -0.92 -11.37
CA ALA A 33 -20.99 -1.88 -12.15
C ALA A 33 -21.89 -2.71 -13.07
N PRO A 34 -21.67 -2.74 -14.39
CA PRO A 34 -22.54 -3.41 -15.34
C PRO A 34 -22.50 -4.94 -15.20
N ASN A 35 -21.47 -5.46 -14.56
CA ASN A 35 -21.29 -6.90 -14.34
C ASN A 35 -20.84 -7.16 -12.89
N MET A 36 -21.82 -7.09 -11.98
CA MET A 36 -21.58 -7.17 -10.54
C MET A 36 -20.97 -8.49 -10.11
N ASP A 37 -21.37 -9.61 -10.70
CA ASP A 37 -20.88 -10.93 -10.32
C ASP A 37 -19.41 -11.13 -10.72
N ASN A 38 -19.05 -10.68 -11.92
CA ASN A 38 -17.64 -10.70 -12.35
C ASN A 38 -16.79 -9.73 -11.49
N ALA A 39 -17.33 -8.57 -11.11
CA ALA A 39 -16.61 -7.64 -10.24
C ALA A 39 -16.34 -8.26 -8.85
N LYS A 40 -17.31 -8.97 -8.28
CA LYS A 40 -17.13 -9.71 -7.02
C LYS A 40 -16.09 -10.83 -7.17
N ALA A 41 -16.23 -11.66 -8.21
CA ALA A 41 -15.27 -12.73 -8.48
C ALA A 41 -13.84 -12.21 -8.65
N PHE A 42 -13.67 -11.03 -9.28
CA PHE A 42 -12.37 -10.40 -9.42
C PHE A 42 -11.81 -9.93 -8.06
N VAL A 43 -12.64 -9.34 -7.19
CA VAL A 43 -12.19 -8.94 -5.85
C VAL A 43 -11.83 -10.16 -4.99
N ASP A 44 -12.62 -11.23 -5.08
CA ASP A 44 -12.33 -12.49 -4.39
C ASP A 44 -11.00 -13.07 -4.88
N PHE A 45 -10.74 -13.04 -6.19
CA PHE A 45 -9.44 -13.42 -6.75
C PHE A 45 -8.31 -12.53 -6.23
N LEU A 46 -8.48 -11.20 -6.20
CA LEU A 46 -7.47 -10.27 -5.68
C LEU A 46 -7.07 -10.57 -4.23
N LEU A 47 -8.01 -11.08 -3.43
CA LEU A 47 -7.78 -11.46 -2.04
C LEU A 47 -7.30 -12.91 -1.88
N SER A 48 -7.19 -13.68 -2.95
CA SER A 48 -6.64 -15.03 -2.92
C SER A 48 -5.14 -15.04 -2.63
N GLU A 49 -4.64 -16.18 -2.16
CA GLU A 49 -3.21 -16.36 -1.90
C GLU A 49 -2.37 -16.16 -3.17
N ASP A 50 -2.82 -16.72 -4.29
CA ASP A 50 -2.10 -16.63 -5.57
C ASP A 50 -1.99 -15.18 -6.06
N ALA A 51 -3.08 -14.41 -6.02
CA ALA A 51 -3.04 -13.00 -6.39
C ALA A 51 -2.17 -12.17 -5.43
N GLN A 52 -2.19 -12.48 -4.14
CA GLN A 52 -1.36 -11.77 -3.18
C GLN A 52 0.14 -12.14 -3.29
N LYS A 53 0.48 -13.32 -3.77
CA LYS A 53 1.85 -13.65 -4.19
C LYS A 53 2.29 -12.78 -5.38
N LEU A 54 1.43 -12.61 -6.39
CA LEU A 54 1.72 -11.69 -7.51
C LEU A 54 1.90 -10.24 -7.04
N VAL A 55 1.12 -9.80 -6.03
CA VAL A 55 1.31 -8.47 -5.40
C VAL A 55 2.69 -8.37 -4.75
N ALA A 56 3.12 -9.42 -4.04
CA ALA A 56 4.45 -9.47 -3.46
C ALA A 56 5.54 -9.44 -4.56
N ASP A 57 5.41 -10.22 -5.62
CA ASP A 57 6.36 -10.26 -6.74
C ASP A 57 6.47 -8.90 -7.47
N ALA A 58 5.39 -8.13 -7.48
CA ALA A 58 5.37 -6.75 -7.99
C ALA A 58 5.99 -5.72 -7.03
N TYR A 59 6.69 -6.15 -6.00
CA TYR A 59 7.31 -5.32 -4.96
C TYR A 59 6.32 -4.46 -4.15
N LEU A 60 5.06 -4.88 -4.08
CA LEU A 60 4.05 -4.30 -3.20
C LEU A 60 3.91 -5.14 -1.93
N LEU A 61 3.42 -4.55 -0.86
CA LEU A 61 3.13 -5.29 0.37
C LEU A 61 1.78 -6.02 0.22
N PRO A 62 1.73 -7.34 0.39
CA PRO A 62 0.48 -8.08 0.34
C PRO A 62 -0.43 -7.71 1.52
N GLY A 63 -1.74 -7.76 1.29
CA GLY A 63 -2.76 -7.50 2.32
C GLY A 63 -3.07 -8.71 3.20
N ARG A 64 -2.60 -9.90 2.82
CA ARG A 64 -2.76 -11.14 3.58
C ARG A 64 -1.57 -11.38 4.49
N SER A 65 -1.81 -11.76 5.73
CA SER A 65 -0.77 -12.03 6.72
C SER A 65 -0.04 -13.37 6.51
N ASP A 66 -0.64 -14.29 5.77
CA ASP A 66 -0.08 -15.59 5.43
C ASP A 66 0.78 -15.57 4.15
N VAL A 67 0.81 -14.46 3.41
CA VAL A 67 1.69 -14.27 2.26
C VAL A 67 2.87 -13.40 2.66
N GLN A 68 4.07 -13.98 2.60
CA GLN A 68 5.30 -13.29 2.97
C GLN A 68 6.04 -12.76 1.74
N CYS A 69 6.74 -11.64 1.91
CA CYS A 69 7.63 -11.11 0.90
C CYS A 69 8.99 -11.80 0.97
N GLU A 70 9.49 -12.29 -0.15
CA GLU A 70 10.83 -12.86 -0.21
C GLU A 70 11.91 -11.76 -0.28
N ASN A 71 12.99 -11.95 0.46
CA ASN A 71 14.18 -11.08 0.47
C ASN A 71 13.91 -9.60 0.75
N ARG A 72 12.84 -9.28 1.48
CA ARG A 72 12.50 -7.91 1.89
C ARG A 72 11.64 -7.89 3.15
N THR A 73 11.50 -6.73 3.75
CA THR A 73 10.71 -6.52 4.97
C THR A 73 9.24 -6.78 4.71
N ASN A 74 8.61 -7.60 5.57
CA ASN A 74 7.16 -7.84 5.56
C ASN A 74 6.41 -6.71 6.26
N LEU A 75 5.12 -6.61 6.00
CA LEU A 75 4.26 -5.58 6.62
C LEU A 75 4.26 -5.68 8.15
N SER A 76 4.31 -6.89 8.70
CA SER A 76 4.37 -7.15 10.15
C SER A 76 5.62 -6.60 10.83
N ASP A 77 6.70 -6.47 10.08
CA ASP A 77 8.02 -6.07 10.60
C ASP A 77 8.30 -4.57 10.45
N ILE A 78 7.38 -3.85 9.79
CA ILE A 78 7.48 -2.40 9.61
C ILE A 78 6.84 -1.70 10.81
N PRO A 79 7.61 -0.91 11.58
CA PRO A 79 7.03 -0.05 12.61
C PRO A 79 6.01 0.91 12.01
N GLN A 80 4.76 0.87 12.47
CA GLN A 80 3.68 1.67 11.92
C GLN A 80 3.24 2.76 12.88
N ILE A 81 2.98 3.95 12.33
CA ILE A 81 2.32 5.04 13.05
C ILE A 81 0.81 4.82 12.93
N PRO A 82 0.06 4.73 14.04
CA PRO A 82 -1.39 4.65 14.00
C PRO A 82 -1.96 5.83 13.23
N THR A 83 -2.73 5.55 12.18
CA THR A 83 -3.23 6.58 11.27
C THR A 83 -4.75 6.62 11.29
N ASP A 84 -5.30 7.76 11.70
CA ASP A 84 -6.73 8.06 11.57
C ASP A 84 -6.99 8.64 10.17
N TRP A 85 -7.37 7.78 9.25
CA TRP A 85 -7.61 8.14 7.85
C TRP A 85 -8.75 9.14 7.68
N THR A 86 -9.81 9.05 8.51
CA THR A 86 -10.92 9.99 8.46
C THR A 86 -10.46 11.40 8.82
N LYS A 87 -9.69 11.52 9.88
CA LYS A 87 -9.13 12.80 10.31
C LYS A 87 -8.14 13.35 9.29
N MET A 88 -7.28 12.50 8.72
CA MET A 88 -6.34 12.91 7.68
C MET A 88 -7.04 13.43 6.43
N MET A 89 -8.11 12.77 5.97
CA MET A 89 -8.87 13.23 4.82
C MET A 89 -9.52 14.61 5.07
N GLY A 90 -10.00 14.85 6.29
CA GLY A 90 -10.61 16.13 6.67
C GLY A 90 -9.65 17.33 6.59
N VAL A 91 -8.34 17.10 6.76
CA VAL A 91 -7.31 18.17 6.74
C VAL A 91 -6.41 18.15 5.50
N ALA A 92 -6.63 17.23 4.57
CA ALA A 92 -5.74 17.01 3.43
C ALA A 92 -5.58 18.24 2.53
N SER A 93 -6.68 18.93 2.23
CA SER A 93 -6.69 20.14 1.40
C SER A 93 -5.86 21.27 2.02
N ASP A 94 -6.10 21.56 3.30
CA ASP A 94 -5.41 22.63 4.02
C ASP A 94 -3.92 22.33 4.18
N THR A 95 -3.59 21.06 4.45
CA THR A 95 -2.21 20.61 4.57
C THR A 95 -1.48 20.74 3.22
N ALA A 96 -2.11 20.37 2.11
CA ALA A 96 -1.55 20.51 0.77
C ALA A 96 -1.31 22.00 0.41
N ALA A 97 -2.28 22.87 0.73
CA ALA A 97 -2.14 24.31 0.50
C ALA A 97 -0.97 24.89 1.31
N LYS A 98 -0.84 24.49 2.56
CA LYS A 98 0.26 24.93 3.43
C LYS A 98 1.62 24.44 2.93
N LEU A 99 1.75 23.19 2.53
CA LEU A 99 2.98 22.65 1.94
C LEU A 99 3.37 23.43 0.66
N ASN A 100 2.42 23.66 -0.22
CA ASN A 100 2.67 24.45 -1.44
C ASN A 100 3.13 25.89 -1.15
N SER A 101 2.70 26.49 -0.04
CA SER A 101 3.15 27.83 0.36
C SER A 101 4.57 27.84 0.92
N LEU A 102 5.01 26.72 1.52
CA LEU A 102 6.34 26.60 2.11
C LEU A 102 7.43 26.19 1.10
N CYS A 103 7.02 25.55 -0.01
CA CYS A 103 7.92 25.03 -1.04
C CYS A 103 8.07 25.98 -2.25
N LYS A 104 7.65 27.25 -2.14
CA LYS A 104 7.80 28.26 -3.20
C LYS A 104 9.07 29.09 -3.04
#